data_0969da965dc22833ca21d02eb5c509a9
#
_entry.id   0969da965dc22833ca21d02eb5c509a9
#
_cell.length_a   1.000
_cell.length_b   1.000
_cell.length_c   1.000
_cell.angle_alpha   90.00
_cell.angle_beta   90.00
_cell.angle_gamma   90.00
#
_symmetry.space_group_name_H-M   'P 1'
#
loop_
_entity.id
_entity.type
_entity.pdbx_description
1 polymer ?
#
loop_
_entity_poly.entity_id
_entity_poly.type
_entity_poly.pdbx_seq_one_letter_code
_entity_poly.pdbx_strand_id
1 'polypeptide(L)'
;MKQINQTSFISWIFLLSLATIWGVNFLFIKLAVEEIGPITNVFLRLLMASIILYVVMKLQKQKLVLKPKLILFYFILGAFGLAIPFSLISSAEIYINAGLAGVLMSPMPLLTLALSAIILKNEIINFKKVLSFIIAFCGL
;
A
#
# COMPACT_ATOMS: atom_id res chain seq x y z
N MET A 1 26.34 -14.56 12.97
CA MET A 1 25.84 -13.18 13.08
C MET A 1 26.17 -12.47 11.77
N LYS A 2 25.17 -12.36 10.85
CA LYS A 2 25.36 -11.61 9.60
C LYS A 2 25.37 -10.12 9.95
N GLN A 3 26.42 -9.43 9.52
CA GLN A 3 26.57 -7.98 9.68
C GLN A 3 25.30 -7.28 9.19
N ILE A 4 24.74 -6.43 10.05
CA ILE A 4 23.78 -5.43 9.65
C ILE A 4 24.55 -4.48 8.72
N ASN A 5 24.39 -4.69 7.42
CA ASN A 5 24.96 -3.78 6.43
C ASN A 5 24.49 -2.37 6.78
N GLN A 6 25.44 -1.47 6.94
CA GLN A 6 25.17 -0.04 7.05
C GLN A 6 24.22 0.32 5.91
N THR A 7 23.07 0.89 6.26
CA THR A 7 22.08 1.35 5.28
C THR A 7 22.79 2.30 4.33
N SER A 8 22.93 1.88 3.08
CA SER A 8 23.63 2.65 2.06
C SER A 8 22.89 4.00 1.89
N PHE A 9 23.63 5.06 1.57
CA PHE A 9 23.06 6.38 1.22
C PHE A 9 21.94 6.25 0.16
N ILE A 10 22.08 5.32 -0.76
CA ILE A 10 21.07 4.97 -1.77
C ILE A 10 19.76 4.49 -1.11
N SER A 11 19.84 3.69 -0.05
CA SER A 11 18.64 3.23 0.68
C SER A 11 17.88 4.38 1.32
N TRP A 12 18.57 5.40 1.82
CA TRP A 12 17.95 6.61 2.33
C TRP A 12 17.26 7.42 1.24
N ILE A 13 17.88 7.54 0.05
CA ILE A 13 17.25 8.20 -1.12
C ILE A 13 15.95 7.49 -1.49
N PHE A 14 15.98 6.16 -1.61
CA PHE A 14 14.77 5.38 -1.92
C PHE A 14 13.69 5.53 -0.85
N LEU A 15 14.06 5.50 0.43
CA LEU A 15 13.13 5.68 1.53
C LEU A 15 12.44 7.05 1.47
N LEU A 16 13.22 8.13 1.32
CA LEU A 16 12.69 9.48 1.26
C LEU A 16 11.83 9.68 0.01
N SER A 17 12.25 9.17 -1.14
CA SER A 17 11.46 9.22 -2.37
C SER A 17 10.13 8.49 -2.20
N LEU A 18 10.13 7.30 -1.62
CA LEU A 18 8.92 6.53 -1.36
C LEU A 18 8.00 7.26 -0.38
N ALA A 19 8.54 7.81 0.71
CA ALA A 19 7.78 8.57 1.69
C ALA A 19 7.12 9.81 1.07
N THR A 20 7.86 10.53 0.20
CA THR A 20 7.34 11.68 -0.51
C THR A 20 6.21 11.28 -1.47
N ILE A 21 6.40 10.24 -2.27
CA ILE A 21 5.38 9.74 -3.21
C ILE A 21 4.10 9.35 -2.46
N TRP A 22 4.23 8.64 -1.34
CA TRP A 22 3.08 8.23 -0.54
C TRP A 22 2.40 9.41 0.16
N GLY A 23 3.16 10.35 0.71
CA GLY A 23 2.61 11.54 1.37
C GLY A 23 1.84 12.43 0.40
N VAL A 24 2.42 12.70 -0.77
CA VAL A 24 1.77 13.50 -1.83
C VAL A 24 0.54 12.79 -2.39
N ASN A 25 0.51 11.45 -2.37
CA ASN A 25 -0.63 10.67 -2.83
C ASN A 25 -1.93 10.97 -2.06
N PHE A 26 -1.88 11.12 -0.73
CA PHE A 26 -3.06 11.49 0.06
C PHE A 26 -3.57 12.90 -0.29
N LEU A 27 -2.66 13.83 -0.55
CA LEU A 27 -3.04 15.17 -1.00
C LEU A 27 -3.80 15.12 -2.35
N PHE A 28 -3.30 14.33 -3.31
CA PHE A 28 -3.98 14.15 -4.59
C PHE A 28 -5.34 13.45 -4.46
N ILE A 29 -5.47 12.49 -3.56
CA ILE A 29 -6.77 11.85 -3.28
C ILE A 29 -7.73 12.91 -2.77
N LYS A 30 -7.33 13.70 -1.76
CA LYS A 30 -8.17 14.75 -1.17
C LYS A 30 -8.70 15.72 -2.22
N LEU A 31 -7.81 16.28 -3.04
CA LEU A 31 -8.17 17.22 -4.11
C LEU A 31 -9.11 16.58 -5.15
N ALA A 32 -8.81 15.35 -5.56
CA ALA A 32 -9.63 14.65 -6.55
C ALA A 32 -11.02 14.27 -6.01
N VAL A 33 -11.11 13.88 -4.75
CA VAL A 33 -12.39 13.48 -4.13
C VAL A 33 -13.35 14.66 -4.01
N GLU A 34 -12.85 15.86 -3.76
CA GLU A 34 -13.64 17.08 -3.71
C GLU A 34 -14.28 17.42 -5.06
N GLU A 35 -13.62 17.11 -6.17
CA GLU A 35 -14.07 17.45 -7.53
C GLU A 35 -14.92 16.34 -8.18
N ILE A 36 -14.47 15.08 -8.11
CA ILE A 36 -15.07 13.98 -8.88
C ILE A 36 -15.69 12.88 -8.02
N GLY A 37 -15.58 13.00 -6.70
CA GLY A 37 -16.09 12.02 -5.74
C GLY A 37 -15.19 10.77 -5.60
N PRO A 38 -15.37 10.01 -4.49
CA PRO A 38 -14.45 8.96 -4.10
C PRO A 38 -14.45 7.76 -5.06
N ILE A 39 -15.61 7.30 -5.49
CA ILE A 39 -15.73 6.10 -6.35
C ILE A 39 -15.14 6.37 -7.74
N THR A 40 -15.43 7.54 -8.32
CA THR A 40 -14.91 7.95 -9.62
C THR A 40 -13.39 8.11 -9.56
N ASN A 41 -12.87 8.72 -8.49
CA ASN A 41 -11.42 8.85 -8.26
C ASN A 41 -10.72 7.48 -8.27
N VAL A 42 -11.23 6.52 -7.49
CA VAL A 42 -10.64 5.17 -7.42
C VAL A 42 -10.74 4.45 -8.75
N PHE A 43 -11.90 4.54 -9.42
CA PHE A 43 -12.09 3.92 -10.73
C PHE A 43 -11.08 4.45 -11.76
N LEU A 44 -10.92 5.77 -11.87
CA LEU A 44 -9.98 6.37 -12.81
C LEU A 44 -8.52 6.00 -12.49
N ARG A 45 -8.14 5.98 -11.23
CA ARG A 45 -6.79 5.56 -10.79
C ARG A 45 -6.50 4.11 -11.16
N LEU A 46 -7.40 3.20 -10.85
CA LEU A 46 -7.23 1.78 -11.17
C LEU A 46 -7.26 1.55 -12.69
N LEU A 47 -8.10 2.28 -13.43
CA LEU A 47 -8.13 2.22 -14.88
C LEU A 47 -6.81 2.69 -15.49
N MET A 48 -6.31 3.85 -15.11
CA MET A 48 -5.03 4.37 -15.62
C MET A 48 -3.86 3.45 -15.26
N ALA A 49 -3.81 2.95 -14.02
CA ALA A 49 -2.78 2.02 -13.58
C ALA A 49 -2.83 0.70 -14.41
N SER A 50 -4.03 0.18 -14.67
CA SER A 50 -4.20 -1.04 -15.46
C SER A 50 -3.77 -0.85 -16.91
N ILE A 51 -4.05 0.30 -17.52
CA ILE A 51 -3.59 0.63 -18.88
C ILE A 51 -2.08 0.68 -18.94
N ILE A 52 -1.45 1.40 -17.99
CA ILE A 52 0.02 1.53 -17.93
C ILE A 52 0.66 0.16 -17.77
N LEU A 53 0.19 -0.66 -16.81
CA LEU A 53 0.70 -2.00 -16.57
C LEU A 53 0.51 -2.92 -17.79
N TYR A 54 -0.63 -2.81 -18.48
CA TYR A 54 -0.87 -3.56 -19.72
C TYR A 54 0.13 -3.18 -20.82
N VAL A 55 0.41 -1.89 -21.00
CA VAL A 55 1.42 -1.41 -21.97
C VAL A 55 2.81 -1.93 -21.59
N VAL A 56 3.21 -1.82 -20.33
CA VAL A 56 4.50 -2.34 -19.85
C VAL A 56 4.61 -3.84 -20.07
N MET A 57 3.57 -4.61 -19.77
CA MET A 57 3.52 -6.05 -20.03
C MET A 57 3.73 -6.37 -21.51
N LYS A 58 3.09 -5.62 -22.40
CA LYS A 58 3.26 -5.76 -23.85
C LYS A 58 4.66 -5.44 -24.33
N LEU A 59 5.26 -4.36 -23.81
CA LEU A 59 6.64 -3.99 -24.14
C LEU A 59 7.65 -5.06 -23.68
N GLN A 60 7.41 -5.69 -22.54
CA GLN A 60 8.20 -6.80 -22.02
C GLN A 60 7.91 -8.14 -22.71
N LYS A 61 7.02 -8.17 -23.72
CA LYS A 61 6.60 -9.39 -24.43
C LYS A 61 6.04 -10.47 -23.50
N GLN A 62 5.52 -10.09 -22.34
CA GLN A 62 4.87 -11.02 -21.41
C GLN A 62 3.46 -11.35 -21.90
N LYS A 63 3.01 -12.57 -21.60
CA LYS A 63 1.65 -13.03 -21.96
C LYS A 63 0.77 -13.09 -20.72
N LEU A 64 -0.43 -12.53 -20.82
CA LEU A 64 -1.43 -12.66 -19.78
C LEU A 64 -1.98 -14.09 -19.76
N VAL A 65 -1.93 -14.74 -18.61
CA VAL A 65 -2.47 -16.10 -18.44
C VAL A 65 -3.94 -15.99 -18.04
N LEU A 66 -4.85 -16.23 -18.99
CA LEU A 66 -6.30 -16.09 -18.81
C LEU A 66 -6.96 -17.44 -18.48
N LYS A 67 -6.47 -18.17 -17.47
CA LYS A 67 -7.18 -19.36 -16.97
C LYS A 67 -8.35 -18.92 -16.05
N PRO A 68 -9.56 -19.54 -16.15
CA PRO A 68 -10.73 -19.11 -15.39
C PRO A 68 -10.50 -19.00 -13.88
N LYS A 69 -9.79 -19.96 -13.27
CA LYS A 69 -9.42 -19.93 -11.85
C LYS A 69 -8.51 -18.76 -11.49
N LEU A 70 -7.58 -18.38 -12.38
CA LEU A 70 -6.69 -17.26 -12.17
C LEU A 70 -7.42 -15.93 -12.35
N ILE A 71 -8.36 -15.84 -13.28
CA ILE A 71 -9.19 -14.64 -13.47
C ILE A 71 -9.99 -14.37 -12.19
N LEU A 72 -10.67 -15.39 -11.66
CA LEU A 72 -11.40 -15.25 -10.40
C LEU A 72 -10.48 -14.84 -9.25
N PHE A 73 -9.29 -15.44 -9.14
CA PHE A 73 -8.30 -15.08 -8.13
C PHE A 73 -7.84 -13.62 -8.29
N TYR A 74 -7.52 -13.18 -9.51
CA TYR A 74 -7.13 -11.78 -9.77
C TYR A 74 -8.25 -10.80 -9.49
N PHE A 75 -9.50 -11.18 -9.78
CA PHE A 75 -10.67 -10.37 -9.48
C PHE A 75 -10.83 -10.18 -7.95
N ILE A 76 -10.76 -11.26 -7.18
CA ILE A 76 -10.83 -11.22 -5.71
C ILE A 76 -9.68 -10.36 -5.15
N LEU A 77 -8.46 -10.59 -5.64
CA LEU A 77 -7.29 -9.84 -5.20
C LEU A 77 -7.42 -8.34 -5.52
N GLY A 78 -7.88 -8.00 -6.71
CA GLY A 78 -8.12 -6.61 -7.12
C GLY A 78 -9.24 -5.95 -6.34
N ALA A 79 -10.34 -6.66 -6.10
CA ALA A 79 -11.46 -6.13 -5.32
C ALA A 79 -11.08 -5.87 -3.85
N PHE A 80 -10.58 -6.89 -3.16
CA PHE A 80 -10.26 -6.81 -1.72
C PHE A 80 -8.91 -6.16 -1.43
N GLY A 81 -7.94 -6.28 -2.33
CA GLY A 81 -6.61 -5.70 -2.14
C GLY A 81 -6.49 -4.24 -2.59
N LEU A 82 -7.33 -3.80 -3.52
CA LEU A 82 -7.23 -2.46 -4.11
C LEU A 82 -8.55 -1.70 -4.10
N ALA A 83 -9.59 -2.20 -4.81
CA ALA A 83 -10.79 -1.42 -5.05
C ALA A 83 -11.52 -1.05 -3.74
N ILE A 84 -11.79 -2.01 -2.87
CA ILE A 84 -12.49 -1.77 -1.60
C ILE A 84 -11.65 -0.89 -0.66
N PRO A 85 -10.38 -1.21 -0.33
CA PRO A 85 -9.59 -0.37 0.56
C PRO A 85 -9.43 1.06 0.06
N PHE A 86 -9.10 1.27 -1.21
CA PHE A 86 -8.96 2.61 -1.75
C PHE A 86 -10.29 3.38 -1.79
N SER A 87 -11.42 2.70 -2.02
CA SER A 87 -12.74 3.35 -1.94
C SER A 87 -13.06 3.81 -0.53
N LEU A 88 -12.72 3.01 0.49
CA LEU A 88 -12.90 3.38 1.89
C LEU A 88 -12.00 4.56 2.27
N ILE A 89 -10.73 4.55 1.87
CA ILE A 89 -9.80 5.65 2.12
C ILE A 89 -10.29 6.94 1.45
N SER A 90 -10.63 6.87 0.16
CA SER A 90 -11.13 8.02 -0.59
C SER A 90 -12.44 8.56 -0.02
N SER A 91 -13.34 7.68 0.48
CA SER A 91 -14.57 8.11 1.14
C SER A 91 -14.31 8.76 2.51
N ALA A 92 -13.33 8.26 3.25
CA ALA A 92 -12.92 8.86 4.52
C ALA A 92 -12.34 10.27 4.33
N GLU A 93 -11.59 10.49 3.26
CA GLU A 93 -10.97 11.78 2.93
C GLU A 93 -11.98 12.89 2.56
N ILE A 94 -13.26 12.57 2.35
CA ILE A 94 -14.33 13.59 2.30
C ILE A 94 -14.40 14.33 3.65
N TYR A 95 -14.25 13.60 4.75
CA TYR A 95 -14.49 14.09 6.12
C TYR A 95 -13.23 14.47 6.87
N ILE A 96 -12.07 13.96 6.46
CA ILE A 96 -10.77 14.21 7.10
C ILE A 96 -9.80 14.88 6.14
N ASN A 97 -8.77 15.52 6.68
CA ASN A 97 -7.69 16.07 5.85
C ASN A 97 -6.65 15.00 5.47
N ALA A 98 -5.90 15.25 4.41
CA ALA A 98 -4.89 14.34 3.88
C ALA A 98 -3.80 13.99 4.92
N GLY A 99 -3.44 14.93 5.80
CA GLY A 99 -2.47 14.68 6.86
C GLY A 99 -2.96 13.64 7.87
N LEU A 100 -4.21 13.75 8.31
CA LEU A 100 -4.83 12.78 9.22
C LEU A 100 -4.98 11.41 8.57
N ALA A 101 -5.35 11.36 7.27
CA ALA A 101 -5.40 10.10 6.52
C ALA A 101 -4.03 9.40 6.50
N GLY A 102 -2.94 10.14 6.27
CA GLY A 102 -1.58 9.62 6.32
C GLY A 102 -1.18 9.08 7.69
N VAL A 103 -1.52 9.81 8.77
CA VAL A 103 -1.26 9.34 10.16
C VAL A 103 -2.04 8.06 10.45
N LEU A 104 -3.33 7.99 10.09
CA LEU A 104 -4.15 6.80 10.31
C LEU A 104 -3.67 5.58 9.51
N MET A 105 -2.96 5.78 8.40
CA MET A 105 -2.38 4.70 7.59
C MET A 105 -1.00 4.25 8.08
N SER A 106 -0.33 5.02 8.92
CA SER A 106 1.02 4.69 9.38
C SER A 106 1.13 3.40 10.23
N PRO A 107 0.09 2.92 10.97
CA PRO A 107 0.13 1.60 11.61
C PRO A 107 0.09 0.40 10.66
N MET A 108 -0.29 0.58 9.39
CA MET A 108 -0.48 -0.52 8.43
C MET A 108 0.73 -1.47 8.31
N PRO A 109 1.98 -0.99 8.15
CA PRO A 109 3.14 -1.88 8.08
C PRO A 109 3.34 -2.68 9.36
N LEU A 110 3.05 -2.08 10.51
CA LEU A 110 3.16 -2.74 11.82
C LEU A 110 2.11 -3.86 11.96
N LEU A 111 0.86 -3.57 11.60
CA LEU A 111 -0.23 -4.56 11.61
C LEU A 111 0.05 -5.70 10.64
N THR A 112 0.56 -5.39 9.44
CA THR A 112 0.96 -6.39 8.45
C THR A 112 2.07 -7.29 8.99
N LEU A 113 3.08 -6.74 9.66
CA LEU A 113 4.15 -7.50 10.28
C LEU A 113 3.62 -8.41 11.40
N ALA A 114 2.72 -7.91 12.26
CA ALA A 114 2.11 -8.69 13.33
C ALA A 114 1.27 -9.85 12.77
N LEU A 115 0.42 -9.59 11.77
CA LEU A 115 -0.39 -10.61 11.13
C LEU A 115 0.45 -11.66 10.39
N SER A 116 1.51 -11.24 9.68
CA SER A 116 2.41 -12.17 9.00
C SER A 116 3.13 -13.10 9.97
N ALA A 117 3.55 -12.59 11.12
CA ALA A 117 4.18 -13.39 12.17
C ALA A 117 3.23 -14.46 12.76
N ILE A 118 1.94 -14.14 12.87
CA ILE A 118 0.91 -15.07 13.37
C ILE A 118 0.57 -16.14 12.30
N ILE A 119 0.37 -15.71 11.05
CA ILE A 119 -0.12 -16.58 9.96
C ILE A 119 0.98 -17.49 9.43
N LEU A 120 2.17 -16.94 9.19
CA LEU A 120 3.25 -17.67 8.51
C LEU A 120 4.04 -18.62 9.43
N LYS A 121 3.85 -18.56 10.74
CA LYS A 121 4.51 -19.41 11.77
C LYS A 121 6.03 -19.59 11.64
N ASN A 122 6.63 -19.01 10.62
CA ASN A 122 8.06 -19.14 10.29
C ASN A 122 8.92 -18.01 10.89
N GLU A 123 8.30 -16.99 11.47
CA GLU A 123 9.01 -15.92 12.14
C GLU A 123 9.03 -16.15 13.64
N ILE A 124 10.22 -16.25 14.21
CA ILE A 124 10.41 -16.27 15.66
C ILE A 124 10.01 -14.90 16.20
N ILE A 125 8.85 -14.84 16.87
CA ILE A 125 8.45 -13.64 17.60
C ILE A 125 9.38 -13.51 18.80
N ASN A 126 10.38 -12.64 18.70
CA ASN A 126 11.27 -12.35 19.80
C ASN A 126 10.70 -11.17 20.61
N PHE A 127 10.88 -11.19 21.92
CA PHE A 127 10.45 -10.13 22.84
C PHE A 127 10.90 -8.72 22.37
N LYS A 128 12.09 -8.60 21.78
CA LYS A 128 12.58 -7.35 21.18
C LYS A 128 11.69 -6.84 20.03
N LYS A 129 11.16 -7.74 19.19
CA LYS A 129 10.24 -7.37 18.09
C LYS A 129 8.91 -6.85 18.65
N VAL A 130 8.37 -7.51 19.69
CA VAL A 130 7.13 -7.09 20.34
C VAL A 130 7.29 -5.73 21.01
N LEU A 131 8.39 -5.51 21.72
CA LEU A 131 8.68 -4.23 22.37
C LEU A 131 8.84 -3.10 21.35
N SER A 132 9.56 -3.36 20.24
CA SER A 132 9.70 -2.38 19.14
C SER A 132 8.36 -2.04 18.51
N PHE A 133 7.46 -3.03 18.38
CA PHE A 133 6.11 -2.83 17.86
C PHE A 133 5.29 -1.91 18.80
N ILE A 134 5.31 -2.18 20.11
CA ILE A 134 4.59 -1.38 21.10
C ILE A 134 5.12 0.07 21.10
N ILE A 135 6.44 0.24 21.11
CA ILE A 135 7.05 1.60 21.10
C ILE A 135 6.67 2.35 19.82
N ALA A 136 6.72 1.69 18.66
CA ALA A 136 6.34 2.30 17.39
C ALA A 136 4.85 2.68 17.34
N PHE A 137 3.99 1.86 17.93
CA PHE A 137 2.56 2.14 17.99
C PHE A 137 2.20 3.25 18.99
N CYS A 138 2.94 3.38 20.09
CA CYS A 138 2.75 4.46 21.06
C CYS A 138 3.32 5.80 20.58
N GLY A 139 4.19 5.80 19.58
CA GLY A 139 4.75 7.01 18.97
C GLY A 139 3.93 7.60 17.82
N LEU A 140 2.80 6.98 17.51
CA LEU A 140 1.82 7.39 16.51
C LEU A 140 0.70 8.21 17.13
#